data_f831ecf5725d71083bdcc73ad333fb54
#
_entry.id   f831ecf5725d71083bdcc73ad333fb54
#
_cell.length_a   1.000
_cell.length_b   1.000
_cell.length_c   1.000
_cell.angle_alpha   90.00
_cell.angle_beta   90.00
_cell.angle_gamma   90.00
#
_symmetry.space_group_name_H-M   'P 1'
#
loop_
_entity.id
_entity.type
_entity.pdbx_description
1 polymer ?
#
loop_
_entity_poly.entity_id
_entity_poly.type
_entity_poly.pdbx_seq_one_letter_code
_entity_poly.pdbx_strand_id
1 'polypeptide(L)'
;MLHLFEKLDRAIMGIMGLVVIVTNLAVTGFILFLVLARFVLGWSVVGVLELATLSAMWLYMCGAVIAARNKEHLVVDFLTNSIRSDRLRAFHTLAVSVIMVVLSLFFLSLAQDMVAWSIKRPQTTAALSLPLLLPQSAIVLAAVLCSVYALRDFIHAVRLVCVQSPSREG
;
A
#
# COMPACT_ATOMS: atom_id res chain seq x y z
N MET A 1 -0.98 4.32 -26.11
CA MET A 1 -0.41 4.54 -24.78
C MET A 1 -1.28 3.95 -23.68
N LEU A 2 -2.60 4.13 -23.68
CA LEU A 2 -3.52 3.57 -22.67
C LEU A 2 -3.40 2.04 -22.50
N HIS A 3 -3.35 1.28 -23.59
CA HIS A 3 -3.20 -0.18 -23.54
C HIS A 3 -1.89 -0.67 -22.90
N LEU A 4 -0.82 0.12 -22.98
CA LEU A 4 0.46 -0.22 -22.37
C LEU A 4 0.38 -0.03 -20.83
N PHE A 5 -0.26 1.06 -20.40
CA PHE A 5 -0.52 1.33 -18.99
C PHE A 5 -1.41 0.26 -18.34
N GLU A 6 -2.46 -0.18 -19.02
CA GLU A 6 -3.34 -1.25 -18.52
C GLU A 6 -2.63 -2.59 -18.39
N LYS A 7 -1.77 -2.94 -19.37
CA LYS A 7 -0.97 -4.17 -19.30
C LYS A 7 0.05 -4.12 -18.16
N LEU A 8 0.72 -2.97 -17.99
CA LEU A 8 1.69 -2.76 -16.92
C LEU A 8 1.02 -2.82 -15.55
N ASP A 9 -0.11 -2.13 -15.38
CA ASP A 9 -0.90 -2.16 -14.14
C ASP A 9 -1.37 -3.58 -13.80
N ARG A 10 -1.84 -4.34 -14.77
CA ARG A 10 -2.24 -5.74 -14.58
C ARG A 10 -1.07 -6.64 -14.19
N ALA A 11 0.11 -6.43 -14.80
CA ALA A 11 1.31 -7.17 -14.45
C ALA A 11 1.80 -6.85 -13.04
N ILE A 12 1.84 -5.57 -12.66
CA ILE A 12 2.19 -5.14 -11.31
C ILE A 12 1.24 -5.77 -10.29
N MET A 13 -0.06 -5.74 -10.53
CA MET A 13 -1.05 -6.34 -9.63
C MET A 13 -0.92 -7.86 -9.54
N GLY A 14 -0.61 -8.53 -10.63
CA GLY A 14 -0.34 -9.98 -10.61
C GLY A 14 0.86 -10.32 -9.73
N ILE A 15 1.95 -9.55 -9.85
CA ILE A 15 3.15 -9.72 -9.02
C ILE A 15 2.84 -9.41 -7.55
N MET A 16 2.14 -8.29 -7.26
CA MET A 16 1.74 -7.95 -5.88
C MET A 16 0.86 -9.02 -5.26
N GLY A 17 -0.12 -9.55 -5.99
CA GLY A 17 -0.97 -10.64 -5.53
C GLY A 17 -0.18 -11.91 -5.22
N LEU A 18 0.78 -12.27 -6.07
CA LEU A 18 1.66 -13.41 -5.82
C LEU A 18 2.51 -13.19 -4.56
N VAL A 19 3.10 -11.99 -4.41
CA VAL A 19 3.89 -11.64 -3.21
C VAL A 19 3.03 -11.75 -1.96
N VAL A 20 1.80 -11.25 -1.97
CA VAL A 20 0.86 -11.35 -0.84
C VAL A 20 0.58 -12.81 -0.46
N ILE A 21 0.32 -13.68 -1.44
CA ILE A 21 0.07 -15.11 -1.18
C ILE A 21 1.32 -15.77 -0.57
N VAL A 22 2.47 -15.57 -1.19
CA VAL A 22 3.74 -16.18 -0.73
C VAL A 22 4.12 -15.69 0.66
N THR A 23 4.05 -14.39 0.91
CA THR A 23 4.38 -13.81 2.22
C THR A 23 3.39 -14.21 3.30
N ASN A 24 2.11 -14.34 2.97
CA ASN A 24 1.09 -14.83 3.92
C ASN A 24 1.38 -16.28 4.34
N LEU A 25 1.67 -17.16 3.38
CA LEU A 25 2.07 -18.54 3.68
C LEU A 25 3.37 -18.58 4.50
N ALA A 26 4.33 -17.73 4.17
CA ALA A 26 5.59 -17.64 4.91
C ALA A 26 5.39 -17.19 6.36
N VAL A 27 4.62 -16.12 6.60
CA VAL A 27 4.28 -15.64 7.96
C VAL A 27 3.60 -16.75 8.75
N THR A 28 2.57 -17.39 8.18
CA THR A 28 1.84 -18.47 8.84
C THR A 28 2.76 -19.65 9.16
N GLY A 29 3.59 -20.06 8.20
CA GLY A 29 4.55 -21.16 8.37
C GLY A 29 5.62 -20.85 9.44
N PHE A 30 6.20 -19.65 9.43
CA PHE A 30 7.20 -19.25 10.42
C PHE A 30 6.60 -19.18 11.84
N ILE A 31 5.40 -18.63 12.00
CA ILE A 31 4.73 -18.57 13.30
C ILE A 31 4.38 -19.98 13.79
N LEU A 32 3.83 -20.83 12.93
CA LEU A 32 3.54 -22.22 13.28
C LEU A 32 4.81 -22.97 13.69
N PHE A 33 5.89 -22.83 12.90
CA PHE A 33 7.18 -23.44 13.23
C PHE A 33 7.73 -22.92 14.57
N LEU A 34 7.63 -21.60 14.83
CA LEU A 34 8.10 -21.00 16.09
C LEU A 34 7.34 -21.57 17.30
N VAL A 35 6.01 -21.74 17.17
CA VAL A 35 5.17 -22.34 18.23
C VAL A 35 5.57 -23.79 18.45
N LEU A 36 5.69 -24.59 17.41
CA LEU A 36 6.08 -26.01 17.52
C LEU A 36 7.49 -26.15 18.10
N ALA A 37 8.46 -25.38 17.60
CA ALA A 37 9.84 -25.39 18.09
C ALA A 37 9.91 -25.09 19.58
N ARG A 38 9.15 -24.08 20.04
CA ARG A 38 9.16 -23.67 21.45
C ARG A 38 8.44 -24.65 22.38
N PHE A 39 7.27 -25.14 22.00
CA PHE A 39 6.43 -25.95 22.89
C PHE A 39 6.67 -27.46 22.79
N VAL A 40 7.10 -27.96 21.62
CA VAL A 40 7.35 -29.39 21.40
C VAL A 40 8.84 -29.74 21.54
N LEU A 41 9.72 -28.91 20.95
CA LEU A 41 11.17 -29.16 20.93
C LEU A 41 11.95 -28.43 22.02
N GLY A 42 11.33 -27.44 22.72
CA GLY A 42 12.00 -26.60 23.73
C GLY A 42 13.09 -25.66 23.16
N TRP A 43 13.09 -25.44 21.85
CA TRP A 43 14.11 -24.62 21.18
C TRP A 43 13.73 -23.14 21.20
N SER A 44 14.75 -22.29 21.45
CA SER A 44 14.62 -20.83 21.32
C SER A 44 15.14 -20.38 19.95
N VAL A 45 14.24 -20.19 19.00
CA VAL A 45 14.59 -19.85 17.60
C VAL A 45 14.22 -18.38 17.30
N VAL A 46 15.01 -17.44 17.82
CA VAL A 46 14.74 -15.99 17.70
C VAL A 46 14.78 -15.52 16.24
N GLY A 47 15.67 -16.07 15.41
CA GLY A 47 15.81 -15.69 14.00
C GLY A 47 14.57 -15.93 13.14
N VAL A 48 13.75 -16.94 13.48
CA VAL A 48 12.49 -17.21 12.76
C VAL A 48 11.48 -16.09 12.95
N LEU A 49 11.47 -15.45 14.12
CA LEU A 49 10.60 -14.29 14.37
C LEU A 49 10.99 -13.09 13.48
N GLU A 50 12.28 -12.89 13.24
CA GLU A 50 12.77 -11.83 12.33
C GLU A 50 12.30 -12.09 10.89
N LEU A 51 12.38 -13.35 10.41
CA LEU A 51 11.88 -13.73 9.08
C LEU A 51 10.35 -13.55 8.97
N ALA A 52 9.61 -13.90 10.02
CA ALA A 52 8.17 -13.68 10.07
C ALA A 52 7.83 -12.19 9.98
N THR A 53 8.55 -11.33 10.72
CA THR A 53 8.36 -9.88 10.71
C THR A 53 8.68 -9.28 9.33
N LEU A 54 9.77 -9.70 8.70
CA LEU A 54 10.17 -9.28 7.36
C LEU A 54 9.08 -9.64 6.33
N SER A 55 8.60 -10.88 6.38
CA SER A 55 7.52 -11.35 5.50
C SER A 55 6.22 -10.59 5.76
N ALA A 56 5.88 -10.28 7.02
CA ALA A 56 4.70 -9.50 7.38
C ALA A 56 4.77 -8.05 6.84
N MET A 57 5.94 -7.41 6.85
CA MET A 57 6.11 -6.07 6.26
C MET A 57 5.80 -6.07 4.77
N TRP A 58 6.30 -7.04 4.02
CA TRP A 58 5.98 -7.18 2.60
C TRP A 58 4.50 -7.47 2.37
N LEU A 59 3.90 -8.35 3.18
CA LEU A 59 2.48 -8.67 3.12
C LEU A 59 1.62 -7.42 3.28
N TYR A 60 1.86 -6.63 4.34
CA TYR A 60 1.08 -5.44 4.62
C TYR A 60 1.27 -4.34 3.57
N MET A 61 2.49 -4.12 3.12
CA MET A 61 2.78 -3.08 2.14
C MET A 61 2.20 -3.42 0.76
N CYS A 62 2.34 -4.67 0.29
CA CYS A 62 1.71 -5.10 -0.96
C CYS A 62 0.18 -5.11 -0.86
N GLY A 63 -0.38 -5.52 0.29
CA GLY A 63 -1.82 -5.43 0.55
C GLY A 63 -2.34 -4.00 0.48
N ALA A 64 -1.62 -3.04 1.07
CA ALA A 64 -1.97 -1.63 1.00
C ALA A 64 -1.98 -1.08 -0.44
N VAL A 65 -1.03 -1.50 -1.29
CA VAL A 65 -1.01 -1.13 -2.72
C VAL A 65 -2.22 -1.68 -3.46
N ILE A 66 -2.60 -2.93 -3.21
CA ILE A 66 -3.78 -3.56 -3.83
C ILE A 66 -5.06 -2.82 -3.39
N ALA A 67 -5.18 -2.51 -2.10
CA ALA A 67 -6.32 -1.75 -1.55
C ALA A 67 -6.40 -0.34 -2.15
N ALA A 68 -5.25 0.36 -2.28
CA ALA A 68 -5.18 1.67 -2.91
C ALA A 68 -5.66 1.65 -4.36
N ARG A 69 -5.25 0.64 -5.13
CA ARG A 69 -5.69 0.48 -6.52
C ARG A 69 -7.19 0.23 -6.65
N ASN A 70 -7.74 -0.63 -5.80
CA ASN A 70 -9.16 -1.03 -5.85
C ASN A 70 -10.10 0.03 -5.27
N LYS A 71 -9.58 1.16 -4.79
CA LYS A 71 -10.35 2.20 -4.08
C LYS A 71 -11.05 1.68 -2.83
N GLU A 72 -10.52 0.63 -2.24
CA GLU A 72 -11.06 0.02 -1.02
C GLU A 72 -10.78 0.85 0.26
N HIS A 73 -10.28 2.09 0.12
CA HIS A 73 -10.13 3.06 1.22
C HIS A 73 -11.45 3.76 1.60
N LEU A 74 -12.47 3.21 1.75
CA LEU A 74 -13.76 2.93 1.46
C LEU A 74 -14.80 3.01 2.52
N VAL A 75 -14.61 3.85 3.44
CA VAL A 75 -15.72 4.40 4.25
C VAL A 75 -16.53 5.42 3.44
N VAL A 76 -15.99 5.82 2.29
CA VAL A 76 -16.50 6.89 1.45
C VAL A 76 -17.65 6.46 0.54
N ASP A 77 -17.72 5.19 0.14
CA ASP A 77 -18.80 4.70 -0.74
C ASP A 77 -20.17 4.71 -0.07
N PHE A 78 -20.22 4.48 1.25
CA PHE A 78 -21.49 4.57 1.97
C PHE A 78 -22.03 6.00 1.97
N LEU A 79 -21.16 7.00 2.16
CA LEU A 79 -21.58 8.41 2.08
C LEU A 79 -21.94 8.82 0.66
N THR A 80 -21.19 8.34 -0.33
CA THR A 80 -21.42 8.64 -1.75
C THR A 80 -22.76 8.09 -2.23
N ASN A 81 -23.17 6.91 -1.77
CA ASN A 81 -24.46 6.31 -2.09
C ASN A 81 -25.64 6.98 -1.35
N SER A 82 -25.37 7.66 -0.23
CA SER A 82 -26.40 8.38 0.56
C SER A 82 -26.68 9.79 0.04
N ILE A 83 -25.78 10.37 -0.77
CA ILE A 83 -25.89 11.72 -1.31
C ILE A 83 -26.71 11.69 -2.60
N ARG A 84 -27.92 12.28 -2.55
CA ARG A 84 -28.86 12.38 -3.69
C ARG A 84 -28.46 13.41 -4.76
N SER A 85 -27.52 14.32 -4.47
CA SER A 85 -27.11 15.38 -5.40
C SER A 85 -25.80 15.03 -6.11
N ASP A 86 -25.83 14.93 -7.43
CA ASP A 86 -24.64 14.59 -8.24
C ASP A 86 -23.49 15.60 -8.06
N ARG A 87 -23.81 16.87 -7.87
CA ARG A 87 -22.79 17.93 -7.60
C ARG A 87 -22.10 17.73 -6.26
N LEU A 88 -22.87 17.42 -5.21
CA LEU A 88 -22.31 17.20 -3.87
C LEU A 88 -21.45 15.94 -3.86
N ARG A 89 -21.84 14.93 -4.60
CA ARG A 89 -21.09 13.69 -4.80
C ARG A 89 -19.74 13.94 -5.51
N ALA A 90 -19.74 14.75 -6.58
CA ALA A 90 -18.50 15.08 -7.29
C ALA A 90 -17.55 15.90 -6.41
N PHE A 91 -18.07 16.88 -5.66
CA PHE A 91 -17.28 17.69 -4.74
C PHE A 91 -16.67 16.85 -3.59
N HIS A 92 -17.45 15.93 -3.02
CA HIS A 92 -17.00 15.00 -2.01
C HIS A 92 -15.88 14.09 -2.55
N THR A 93 -16.07 13.51 -3.74
CA THR A 93 -15.02 12.67 -4.39
C THR A 93 -13.74 13.45 -4.62
N LEU A 94 -13.85 14.72 -5.04
CA LEU A 94 -12.68 15.58 -5.21
C LEU A 94 -11.98 15.86 -3.87
N ALA A 95 -12.74 16.21 -2.83
CA ALA A 95 -12.18 16.48 -1.50
C ALA A 95 -11.41 15.27 -0.94
N VAL A 96 -11.99 14.07 -1.05
CA VAL A 96 -11.33 12.83 -0.64
C VAL A 96 -10.07 12.57 -1.46
N SER A 97 -10.12 12.76 -2.78
CA SER A 97 -8.95 12.56 -3.64
C SER A 97 -7.81 13.53 -3.30
N VAL A 98 -8.11 14.77 -2.95
CA VAL A 98 -7.11 15.75 -2.48
C VAL A 98 -6.46 15.27 -1.18
N ILE A 99 -7.25 14.86 -0.20
CA ILE A 99 -6.74 14.36 1.08
C ILE A 99 -5.83 13.13 0.85
N MET A 100 -6.24 12.20 -0.02
CA MET A 100 -5.46 11.00 -0.33
C MET A 100 -4.12 11.34 -1.00
N VAL A 101 -4.09 12.33 -1.91
CA VAL A 101 -2.84 12.81 -2.52
C VAL A 101 -1.93 13.43 -1.47
N VAL A 102 -2.44 14.31 -0.60
CA VAL A 102 -1.64 14.93 0.46
C VAL A 102 -1.05 13.89 1.40
N LEU A 103 -1.86 12.94 1.86
CA LEU A 103 -1.42 11.87 2.75
C LEU A 103 -0.38 10.95 2.08
N SER A 104 -0.58 10.59 0.81
CA SER A 104 0.36 9.72 0.09
C SER A 104 1.70 10.40 -0.17
N LEU A 105 1.71 11.70 -0.49
CA LEU A 105 2.94 12.48 -0.65
C LEU A 105 3.66 12.68 0.68
N PHE A 106 2.93 12.92 1.77
CA PHE A 106 3.50 12.99 3.11
C PHE A 106 4.14 11.65 3.50
N PHE A 107 3.45 10.54 3.26
CA PHE A 107 3.99 9.20 3.52
C PHE A 107 5.23 8.91 2.66
N LEU A 108 5.23 9.35 1.39
CA LEU A 108 6.39 9.22 0.50
C LEU A 108 7.61 10.01 1.02
N SER A 109 7.41 11.22 1.56
CA SER A 109 8.50 12.01 2.16
C SER A 109 9.10 11.31 3.38
N LEU A 110 8.26 10.76 4.26
CA LEU A 110 8.72 9.98 5.41
C LEU A 110 9.49 8.72 5.01
N ALA A 111 9.03 8.03 3.95
CA ALA A 111 9.72 6.86 3.43
C ALA A 111 11.10 7.20 2.87
N GLN A 112 11.25 8.34 2.20
CA GLN A 112 12.55 8.84 1.71
C GLN A 112 13.50 9.18 2.86
N ASP A 113 13.03 9.88 3.88
CA ASP A 113 13.82 10.23 5.07
C ASP A 113 14.29 8.97 5.82
N MET A 114 13.41 7.97 5.95
CA MET A 114 13.75 6.68 6.56
C MET A 114 14.87 5.97 5.79
N VAL A 115 14.81 5.92 4.46
CA VAL A 115 15.86 5.30 3.64
C VAL A 115 17.16 6.09 3.73
N ALA A 116 17.10 7.43 3.63
CA ALA A 116 18.28 8.29 3.74
C ALA A 116 18.99 8.08 5.08
N TRP A 117 18.23 7.92 6.15
CA TRP A 117 18.77 7.62 7.48
C TRP A 117 19.37 6.22 7.56
N SER A 118 18.70 5.21 7.00
CA SER A 118 19.16 3.82 6.98
C SER A 118 20.45 3.62 6.16
N ILE A 119 20.64 4.41 5.10
CA ILE A 119 21.89 4.41 4.32
C ILE A 119 23.03 5.04 5.12
N LYS A 120 22.77 6.13 5.84
CA LYS A 120 23.77 6.81 6.67
C LYS A 120 24.19 5.99 7.90
N ARG A 121 23.28 5.17 8.43
CA ARG A 121 23.49 4.34 9.61
C ARG A 121 22.95 2.94 9.33
N PRO A 122 23.74 2.07 8.66
CA PRO A 122 23.32 0.71 8.37
C PRO A 122 22.96 -0.05 9.65
N GLN A 123 21.74 -0.54 9.70
CA GLN A 123 21.22 -1.33 10.81
C GLN A 123 20.93 -2.73 10.34
N THR A 124 21.19 -3.69 11.22
CA THR A 124 20.92 -5.11 10.99
C THR A 124 20.02 -5.66 12.08
N THR A 125 19.35 -6.77 11.80
CA THR A 125 18.54 -7.48 12.79
C THR A 125 19.45 -8.19 13.79
N ALA A 126 18.93 -8.38 15.02
CA ALA A 126 19.76 -8.84 16.15
C ALA A 126 20.20 -10.30 16.04
N ALA A 127 19.35 -11.19 15.47
CA ALA A 127 19.64 -12.63 15.43
C ALA A 127 20.27 -13.07 14.10
N LEU A 128 19.75 -12.58 12.96
CA LEU A 128 20.20 -13.02 11.63
C LEU A 128 21.13 -12.00 10.94
N SER A 129 21.39 -10.83 11.57
CA SER A 129 22.20 -9.76 10.98
C SER A 129 21.73 -9.33 9.57
N LEU A 130 20.44 -9.48 9.28
CA LEU A 130 19.86 -9.06 8.00
C LEU A 130 19.77 -7.54 7.94
N PRO A 131 20.08 -6.91 6.80
CA PRO A 131 19.96 -5.46 6.67
C PRO A 131 18.48 -5.02 6.75
N LEU A 132 18.19 -4.03 7.60
CA LEU A 132 16.83 -3.48 7.74
C LEU A 132 16.31 -2.80 6.46
N LEU A 133 17.20 -2.53 5.51
CA LEU A 133 16.79 -2.07 4.18
C LEU A 133 15.82 -3.03 3.45
N LEU A 134 15.88 -4.35 3.74
CA LEU A 134 15.00 -5.33 3.10
C LEU A 134 13.51 -5.09 3.41
N PRO A 135 13.06 -5.01 4.68
CA PRO A 135 11.68 -4.64 4.98
C PRO A 135 11.36 -3.18 4.63
N GLN A 136 12.30 -2.25 4.74
CA GLN A 136 12.12 -0.85 4.40
C GLN A 136 11.87 -0.62 2.91
N SER A 137 12.45 -1.45 2.03
CA SER A 137 12.18 -1.38 0.59
C SER A 137 10.72 -1.63 0.24
N ALA A 138 10.02 -2.48 1.00
CA ALA A 138 8.58 -2.68 0.83
C ALA A 138 7.78 -1.41 1.11
N ILE A 139 8.17 -0.63 2.15
CA ILE A 139 7.52 0.64 2.51
C ILE A 139 7.70 1.66 1.37
N VAL A 140 8.92 1.79 0.84
CA VAL A 140 9.20 2.72 -0.28
C VAL A 140 8.41 2.34 -1.52
N LEU A 141 8.39 1.06 -1.88
CA LEU A 141 7.63 0.56 -3.01
C LEU A 141 6.14 0.87 -2.86
N ALA A 142 5.58 0.62 -1.68
CA ALA A 142 4.19 0.94 -1.38
C ALA A 142 3.92 2.46 -1.43
N ALA A 143 4.80 3.28 -0.86
CA ALA A 143 4.67 4.74 -0.87
C ALA A 143 4.63 5.30 -2.30
N VAL A 144 5.51 4.82 -3.18
CA VAL A 144 5.55 5.24 -4.59
C VAL A 144 4.29 4.81 -5.32
N LEU A 145 3.90 3.53 -5.22
CA LEU A 145 2.73 3.02 -5.93
C LEU A 145 1.42 3.65 -5.43
N CYS A 146 1.25 3.80 -4.11
CA CYS A 146 0.08 4.48 -3.54
C CYS A 146 0.00 5.94 -4.01
N SER A 147 1.13 6.65 -4.10
CA SER A 147 1.15 8.03 -4.61
C SER A 147 0.75 8.10 -6.08
N VAL A 148 1.17 7.14 -6.91
CA VAL A 148 0.77 7.06 -8.32
C VAL A 148 -0.74 6.80 -8.45
N TYR A 149 -1.30 5.87 -7.65
CA TYR A 149 -2.73 5.60 -7.66
C TYR A 149 -3.56 6.77 -7.12
N ALA A 150 -3.11 7.43 -6.06
CA ALA A 150 -3.78 8.62 -5.53
C ALA A 150 -3.82 9.75 -6.56
N LEU A 151 -2.73 9.98 -7.29
CA LEU A 151 -2.66 10.98 -8.36
C LEU A 151 -3.59 10.63 -9.54
N ARG A 152 -3.64 9.36 -9.93
CA ARG A 152 -4.59 8.87 -10.96
C ARG A 152 -6.04 9.18 -10.56
N ASP A 153 -6.40 8.88 -9.32
CA ASP A 153 -7.76 9.06 -8.83
C ASP A 153 -8.12 10.54 -8.67
N PHE A 154 -7.17 11.37 -8.30
CA PHE A 154 -7.33 12.82 -8.27
C PHE A 154 -7.62 13.38 -9.70
N ILE A 155 -6.84 12.98 -10.70
CA ILE A 155 -7.06 13.41 -12.09
C ILE A 155 -8.45 12.98 -12.57
N HIS A 156 -8.90 11.78 -12.19
CA HIS A 156 -10.23 11.30 -12.53
C HIS A 156 -11.33 12.12 -11.83
N ALA A 157 -11.15 12.45 -10.55
CA ALA A 157 -12.10 13.27 -9.79
C ALA A 157 -12.23 14.69 -10.37
N VAL A 158 -11.11 15.33 -10.74
CA VAL A 158 -11.12 16.65 -11.39
C VAL A 158 -11.89 16.62 -12.71
N ARG A 159 -11.68 15.58 -13.54
CA ARG A 159 -12.41 15.43 -14.81
C ARG A 159 -13.92 15.30 -14.59
N LEU A 160 -14.36 14.58 -13.57
CA LEU A 160 -15.78 14.44 -13.24
C LEU A 160 -16.42 15.80 -12.88
N VAL A 161 -15.73 16.61 -12.09
CA VAL A 161 -16.20 17.95 -11.73
C VAL A 161 -16.28 18.87 -12.95
N CYS A 162 -15.27 18.85 -13.83
CA CYS A 162 -15.25 19.65 -15.05
C CYS A 162 -16.36 19.29 -16.05
N VAL A 163 -16.69 18.00 -16.18
CA VAL A 163 -17.75 17.53 -17.10
C VAL A 163 -19.14 17.90 -16.58
N GLN A 164 -19.36 17.97 -15.27
CA GLN A 164 -20.63 18.35 -14.66
C GLN A 164 -20.85 19.88 -14.58
N SER A 165 -19.81 20.66 -14.92
CA SER A 165 -19.87 22.14 -14.92
C SER A 165 -20.57 22.78 -16.13
N PRO A 166 -20.71 22.20 -17.34
CA PRO A 166 -21.22 22.93 -18.51
C PRO A 166 -22.72 22.84 -18.74
N SER A 167 -23.58 22.70 -17.77
CA SER A 167 -25.03 22.83 -17.96
C SER A 167 -25.64 23.98 -17.18
N ARG A 168 -25.12 25.18 -17.42
CA ARG A 168 -25.77 26.46 -17.14
C ARG A 168 -25.47 27.38 -18.31
N GLU A 169 -26.35 27.32 -19.31
CA GLU A 169 -26.77 28.45 -20.16
C GLU A 169 -27.66 27.86 -21.25
N GLY A 170 -28.95 28.03 -21.02
CA GLY A 170 -30.02 27.76 -21.98
C GLY A 170 -31.36 28.03 -21.32
#